data_5d8843cb48a287e54793a4953148d7f6
#
_entry.id   5d8843cb48a287e54793a4953148d7f6
#
_cell.length_a   1.000
_cell.length_b   1.000
_cell.length_c   1.000
_cell.angle_alpha   90.00
_cell.angle_beta   90.00
_cell.angle_gamma   90.00
#
_symmetry.space_group_name_H-M   'P 1'
#
loop_
_entity.id
_entity.type
_entity.pdbx_description
1 polymer ?
#
loop_
_entity_poly.entity_id
_entity_poly.type
_entity_poly.pdbx_seq_one_letter_code
_entity_poly.pdbx_strand_id
1 'polypeptide(L)'
;MSFEELNDQLQVRREKMNSIRENGKDPFGKRFDRTHNTQQIKEQYEEFTKEDLDEKDVSVTIAGRIMTKRGKGKAGFAHVQDLNGQIQIYVRKDTVGEEQYELFDTVDLGDIVGISGTVFKTKVGELSIKVKEFTLLTKSLRPLPDKFHGLKDIEQRYRQRYLDLIMSEESKRTFITRSLIIQSMRRYLDQHGYLEVETPMMHAIAGGASARPFITHHNALDMPLYMRIAIELHLKRLIVGGLEKVYEIGRVFRNEGVSTRHNPEFTMIELYEAYADYKDIMKLTENLVAHIAKEVLGTTTIQYGDNEVNLEPEWRRLHMVDAVKEYTGVDFWNVTTVEEARQLANEHGIEITKHMQYGHIVNEFFEQKVEERLIQPTFIYGHPVEISPLAKKNDEDPRFTDRFELFIVGREHANAFTELNDPIDQRERFEAQLKEREQGNDEAHQMDDDFIEALEYGMPPTGGLGIGIDRLVMLLTNSASIRDVLLFPTMKHRD
;
A
#
# COMPACT_ATOMS: atom_id res chain seq x y z
N MET A 1 -21.62 -19.78 -14.62
CA MET A 1 -21.27 -21.21 -14.79
C MET A 1 -21.89 -21.96 -13.63
N SER A 2 -22.72 -22.99 -13.90
CA SER A 2 -23.28 -23.84 -12.84
C SER A 2 -22.18 -24.71 -12.20
N PHE A 3 -22.48 -25.29 -11.03
CA PHE A 3 -21.54 -26.18 -10.34
C PHE A 3 -21.26 -27.44 -11.20
N GLU A 4 -22.27 -27.93 -11.91
CA GLU A 4 -22.13 -29.07 -12.84
C GLU A 4 -21.25 -28.72 -14.02
N GLU A 5 -21.51 -27.60 -14.71
CA GLU A 5 -20.66 -27.13 -15.84
C GLU A 5 -19.19 -26.92 -15.43
N LEU A 6 -18.95 -26.45 -14.20
CA LEU A 6 -17.59 -26.33 -13.67
C LEU A 6 -16.93 -27.71 -13.49
N ASN A 7 -17.65 -28.68 -12.94
CA ASN A 7 -17.16 -30.04 -12.74
C ASN A 7 -16.80 -30.71 -14.08
N ASP A 8 -17.65 -30.59 -15.10
CA ASP A 8 -17.40 -31.14 -16.43
C ASP A 8 -16.12 -30.52 -17.05
N GLN A 9 -15.94 -29.22 -16.93
CA GLN A 9 -14.73 -28.57 -17.44
C GLN A 9 -13.46 -28.99 -16.66
N LEU A 10 -13.55 -29.17 -15.35
CA LEU A 10 -12.44 -29.67 -14.54
C LEU A 10 -12.05 -31.08 -14.96
N GLN A 11 -13.03 -31.94 -15.24
CA GLN A 11 -12.79 -33.32 -15.68
C GLN A 11 -12.14 -33.33 -17.06
N VAL A 12 -12.68 -32.63 -18.03
CA VAL A 12 -12.12 -32.52 -19.39
C VAL A 12 -10.67 -32.05 -19.39
N ARG A 13 -10.35 -31.05 -18.56
CA ARG A 13 -8.97 -30.54 -18.45
C ARG A 13 -8.01 -31.55 -17.81
N ARG A 14 -8.48 -32.34 -16.83
CA ARG A 14 -7.71 -33.45 -16.25
C ARG A 14 -7.49 -34.58 -17.26
N GLU A 15 -8.48 -34.92 -18.06
CA GLU A 15 -8.35 -35.91 -19.14
C GLU A 15 -7.32 -35.46 -20.17
N LYS A 16 -7.36 -34.19 -20.60
CA LYS A 16 -6.33 -33.61 -21.49
C LYS A 16 -4.94 -33.65 -20.86
N MET A 17 -4.82 -33.33 -19.58
CA MET A 17 -3.55 -33.45 -18.85
C MET A 17 -3.01 -34.89 -18.86
N ASN A 18 -3.87 -35.89 -18.62
CA ASN A 18 -3.48 -37.27 -18.59
C ASN A 18 -3.04 -37.73 -19.99
N SER A 19 -3.78 -37.37 -21.05
CA SER A 19 -3.41 -37.65 -22.43
C SER A 19 -2.02 -37.08 -22.81
N ILE A 20 -1.68 -35.87 -22.32
CA ILE A 20 -0.35 -35.29 -22.53
C ILE A 20 0.74 -36.16 -21.88
N ARG A 21 0.49 -36.65 -20.63
CA ARG A 21 1.42 -37.55 -19.93
C ARG A 21 1.56 -38.91 -20.62
N GLU A 22 0.47 -39.50 -21.09
CA GLU A 22 0.46 -40.75 -21.81
C GLU A 22 1.27 -40.66 -23.11
N ASN A 23 1.30 -39.48 -23.74
CA ASN A 23 2.14 -39.19 -24.91
C ASN A 23 3.60 -38.84 -24.53
N GLY A 24 4.03 -39.12 -23.30
CA GLY A 24 5.40 -38.93 -22.83
C GLY A 24 5.84 -37.46 -22.58
N LYS A 25 4.89 -36.54 -22.56
CA LYS A 25 5.17 -35.10 -22.28
C LYS A 25 4.79 -34.74 -20.86
N ASP A 26 5.55 -33.83 -20.25
CA ASP A 26 5.21 -33.28 -18.94
C ASP A 26 4.27 -32.07 -19.11
N PRO A 27 3.01 -32.16 -18.61
CA PRO A 27 2.09 -31.04 -18.67
C PRO A 27 2.45 -29.88 -17.70
N PHE A 28 3.46 -30.06 -16.87
CA PHE A 28 3.99 -29.07 -15.90
C PHE A 28 5.50 -28.96 -16.11
N GLY A 29 5.89 -28.19 -17.11
CA GLY A 29 7.27 -28.03 -17.51
C GLY A 29 8.15 -27.40 -16.44
N LYS A 30 9.43 -27.36 -16.72
CA LYS A 30 10.46 -26.82 -15.82
C LYS A 30 10.88 -25.43 -16.28
N ARG A 31 12.16 -25.23 -16.52
CA ARG A 31 12.72 -23.96 -16.99
C ARG A 31 12.38 -23.72 -18.47
N PHE A 32 12.11 -22.44 -18.81
CA PHE A 32 11.97 -21.97 -20.18
C PHE A 32 12.71 -20.62 -20.33
N ASP A 33 13.57 -20.50 -21.33
CA ASP A 33 14.36 -19.31 -21.57
C ASP A 33 13.62 -18.35 -22.50
N ARG A 34 13.35 -17.13 -22.02
CA ARG A 34 12.73 -16.06 -22.79
C ARG A 34 13.79 -15.08 -23.26
N THR A 35 13.65 -14.55 -24.47
CA THR A 35 14.47 -13.44 -24.96
C THR A 35 13.81 -12.08 -24.72
N HIS A 36 12.48 -12.03 -24.79
CA HIS A 36 11.70 -10.80 -24.69
C HIS A 36 10.45 -11.01 -23.80
N ASN A 37 9.92 -9.91 -23.27
CA ASN A 37 8.55 -9.81 -22.80
C ASN A 37 7.67 -9.08 -23.83
N THR A 38 6.36 -9.07 -23.61
CA THR A 38 5.40 -8.47 -24.56
C THR A 38 5.62 -6.97 -24.76
N GLN A 39 6.00 -6.24 -23.72
CA GLN A 39 6.24 -4.80 -23.79
C GLN A 39 7.50 -4.49 -24.61
N GLN A 40 8.60 -5.19 -24.37
CA GLN A 40 9.84 -5.02 -25.14
C GLN A 40 9.61 -5.19 -26.64
N ILE A 41 8.79 -6.17 -27.02
CA ILE A 41 8.46 -6.38 -28.44
C ILE A 41 7.66 -5.18 -28.99
N LYS A 42 6.67 -4.70 -28.25
CA LYS A 42 5.90 -3.53 -28.68
C LYS A 42 6.76 -2.28 -28.78
N GLU A 43 7.54 -1.96 -27.75
CA GLU A 43 8.42 -0.77 -27.74
C GLU A 43 9.44 -0.77 -28.87
N GLN A 44 9.97 -1.95 -29.22
CA GLN A 44 11.00 -2.06 -30.25
C GLN A 44 10.45 -2.11 -31.68
N TYR A 45 9.23 -2.64 -31.89
CA TYR A 45 8.74 -3.01 -33.21
C TYR A 45 7.37 -2.46 -33.60
N GLU A 46 6.65 -1.74 -32.69
CA GLU A 46 5.32 -1.20 -32.97
C GLU A 46 5.31 -0.22 -34.14
N GLU A 47 6.37 0.61 -34.25
CA GLU A 47 6.49 1.63 -35.29
C GLU A 47 6.97 1.08 -36.65
N PHE A 48 7.45 -0.17 -36.72
CA PHE A 48 7.95 -0.78 -37.97
C PHE A 48 6.78 -1.10 -38.89
N THR A 49 7.01 -0.92 -40.19
CA THR A 49 6.07 -1.35 -41.22
C THR A 49 6.09 -2.88 -41.34
N LYS A 50 5.11 -3.43 -42.03
CA LYS A 50 5.08 -4.86 -42.29
C LYS A 50 6.30 -5.28 -43.11
N GLU A 51 6.66 -4.50 -44.12
CA GLU A 51 7.79 -4.70 -44.99
C GLU A 51 9.12 -4.69 -44.22
N ASP A 52 9.29 -3.73 -43.27
CA ASP A 52 10.47 -3.67 -42.40
C ASP A 52 10.64 -4.94 -41.55
N LEU A 53 9.54 -5.46 -41.00
CA LEU A 53 9.54 -6.67 -40.18
C LEU A 53 9.80 -7.94 -41.02
N ASP A 54 9.24 -8.00 -42.22
CA ASP A 54 9.45 -9.11 -43.15
C ASP A 54 10.94 -9.17 -43.64
N GLU A 55 11.58 -8.01 -43.84
CA GLU A 55 12.99 -7.90 -44.21
C GLU A 55 13.95 -8.27 -43.07
N LYS A 56 13.62 -7.80 -41.84
CA LYS A 56 14.48 -8.01 -40.65
C LYS A 56 14.41 -9.44 -40.09
N ASP A 57 13.35 -10.19 -40.33
CA ASP A 57 13.07 -11.52 -39.77
C ASP A 57 13.39 -11.66 -38.29
N VAL A 58 12.83 -10.76 -37.49
CA VAL A 58 13.13 -10.64 -36.05
C VAL A 58 12.60 -11.86 -35.29
N SER A 59 13.51 -12.67 -34.76
CA SER A 59 13.18 -13.84 -33.94
C SER A 59 13.09 -13.49 -32.47
N VAL A 60 12.02 -13.94 -31.81
CA VAL A 60 11.76 -13.74 -30.39
C VAL A 60 11.29 -15.03 -29.73
N THR A 61 11.56 -15.15 -28.44
CA THR A 61 11.03 -16.21 -27.58
C THR A 61 10.36 -15.60 -26.36
N ILE A 62 9.07 -15.90 -26.19
CA ILE A 62 8.24 -15.40 -25.09
C ILE A 62 7.59 -16.54 -24.33
N ALA A 63 7.12 -16.27 -23.13
CA ALA A 63 6.26 -17.16 -22.37
C ALA A 63 5.15 -16.39 -21.67
N GLY A 64 3.97 -16.98 -21.60
CA GLY A 64 2.84 -16.34 -20.93
C GLY A 64 1.59 -17.22 -20.93
N ARG A 65 0.51 -16.65 -20.44
CA ARG A 65 -0.80 -17.32 -20.31
C ARG A 65 -1.67 -17.07 -21.53
N ILE A 66 -2.30 -18.12 -22.05
CA ILE A 66 -3.30 -17.99 -23.11
C ILE A 66 -4.58 -17.36 -22.56
N MET A 67 -4.92 -16.18 -23.06
CA MET A 67 -6.11 -15.42 -22.64
C MET A 67 -7.26 -15.50 -23.65
N THR A 68 -6.94 -15.64 -24.93
CA THR A 68 -7.92 -15.85 -26.01
C THR A 68 -7.36 -16.84 -27.02
N LYS A 69 -8.26 -17.57 -27.68
CA LYS A 69 -7.90 -18.50 -28.76
C LYS A 69 -9.02 -18.51 -29.78
N ARG A 70 -8.67 -18.42 -31.05
CA ARG A 70 -9.59 -18.48 -32.17
C ARG A 70 -8.95 -19.17 -33.40
N GLY A 71 -9.75 -19.75 -34.24
CA GLY A 71 -9.31 -20.41 -35.46
C GLY A 71 -9.80 -21.87 -35.53
N LYS A 72 -9.87 -22.38 -36.73
CA LYS A 72 -10.21 -23.79 -37.03
C LYS A 72 -9.41 -24.25 -38.24
N GLY A 73 -9.10 -25.54 -38.28
CA GLY A 73 -8.46 -26.17 -39.41
C GLY A 73 -6.94 -26.09 -39.41
N LYS A 74 -6.31 -25.30 -40.32
CA LYS A 74 -4.85 -25.29 -40.49
C LYS A 74 -4.10 -24.11 -39.86
N ALA A 75 -4.86 -23.18 -39.29
CA ALA A 75 -4.27 -21.98 -38.66
C ALA A 75 -5.15 -21.45 -37.53
N GLY A 76 -4.51 -20.85 -36.52
CA GLY A 76 -5.19 -20.24 -35.40
C GLY A 76 -4.43 -19.04 -34.84
N PHE A 77 -5.15 -18.23 -34.09
CA PHE A 77 -4.64 -17.08 -33.35
C PHE A 77 -4.92 -17.26 -31.85
N ALA A 78 -4.04 -16.76 -31.03
CA ALA A 78 -4.26 -16.63 -29.58
C ALA A 78 -3.61 -15.35 -29.08
N HIS A 79 -4.06 -14.86 -27.91
CA HIS A 79 -3.35 -13.83 -27.18
C HIS A 79 -2.64 -14.46 -25.99
N VAL A 80 -1.37 -14.17 -25.87
CA VAL A 80 -0.50 -14.60 -24.77
C VAL A 80 -0.23 -13.40 -23.88
N GLN A 81 -0.49 -13.54 -22.58
CA GLN A 81 -0.32 -12.51 -21.56
C GLN A 81 0.87 -12.83 -20.67
N ASP A 82 1.73 -11.84 -20.47
CA ASP A 82 2.76 -11.84 -19.42
C ASP A 82 2.53 -10.73 -18.39
N LEU A 83 3.55 -10.35 -17.61
CA LEU A 83 3.46 -9.26 -16.63
C LEU A 83 3.13 -7.92 -17.30
N ASN A 84 3.65 -7.69 -18.47
CA ASN A 84 3.73 -6.38 -19.12
C ASN A 84 2.61 -6.14 -20.14
N GLY A 85 1.81 -7.16 -20.46
CA GLY A 85 0.68 -7.01 -21.37
C GLY A 85 0.36 -8.29 -22.16
N GLN A 86 -0.25 -8.11 -23.32
CA GLN A 86 -0.65 -9.21 -24.22
C GLN A 86 -0.11 -8.97 -25.61
N ILE A 87 0.24 -10.08 -26.31
CA ILE A 87 0.60 -10.08 -27.73
C ILE A 87 -0.14 -11.19 -28.46
N GLN A 88 -0.54 -10.92 -29.70
CA GLN A 88 -1.16 -11.92 -30.54
C GLN A 88 -0.09 -12.88 -31.10
N ILE A 89 -0.41 -14.17 -31.12
CA ILE A 89 0.37 -15.19 -31.81
C ILE A 89 -0.43 -15.79 -32.95
N TYR A 90 0.25 -16.15 -34.02
CA TYR A 90 -0.30 -16.80 -35.19
C TYR A 90 0.37 -18.17 -35.40
N VAL A 91 -0.40 -19.24 -35.25
CA VAL A 91 0.08 -20.64 -35.36
C VAL A 91 -0.45 -21.25 -36.61
N ARG A 92 0.44 -21.79 -37.44
CA ARG A 92 0.08 -22.52 -38.68
C ARG A 92 0.62 -23.93 -38.64
N LYS A 93 -0.23 -24.93 -39.04
CA LYS A 93 0.13 -26.34 -39.07
C LYS A 93 1.33 -26.64 -39.97
N ASP A 94 1.44 -25.95 -41.11
CA ASP A 94 2.54 -26.11 -42.07
C ASP A 94 3.87 -25.48 -41.56
N THR A 95 3.83 -24.65 -40.56
CA THR A 95 5.02 -24.00 -39.97
C THR A 95 5.51 -24.72 -38.73
N VAL A 96 4.62 -25.05 -37.80
CA VAL A 96 4.99 -25.71 -36.52
C VAL A 96 4.99 -27.23 -36.59
N GLY A 97 4.45 -27.80 -37.65
CA GLY A 97 4.26 -29.25 -37.78
C GLY A 97 2.98 -29.74 -37.12
N GLU A 98 2.62 -31.01 -37.45
CA GLU A 98 1.36 -31.60 -36.99
C GLU A 98 1.27 -31.69 -35.47
N GLU A 99 2.29 -32.24 -34.84
CA GLU A 99 2.33 -32.50 -33.40
C GLU A 99 2.16 -31.24 -32.56
N GLN A 100 2.89 -30.16 -32.89
CA GLN A 100 2.78 -28.89 -32.15
C GLN A 100 1.46 -28.18 -32.46
N TYR A 101 0.92 -28.34 -33.66
CA TYR A 101 -0.38 -27.77 -33.99
C TYR A 101 -1.51 -28.47 -33.24
N GLU A 102 -1.46 -29.82 -33.09
CA GLU A 102 -2.39 -30.56 -32.26
C GLU A 102 -2.30 -30.15 -30.80
N LEU A 103 -1.09 -29.93 -30.30
CA LEU A 103 -0.90 -29.39 -28.95
C LEU A 103 -1.55 -27.99 -28.82
N PHE A 104 -1.32 -27.08 -29.77
CA PHE A 104 -1.99 -25.78 -29.82
C PHE A 104 -3.52 -25.91 -29.86
N ASP A 105 -4.04 -26.87 -30.63
CA ASP A 105 -5.49 -27.10 -30.72
C ASP A 105 -6.08 -27.63 -29.40
N THR A 106 -5.31 -28.40 -28.64
CA THR A 106 -5.69 -29.02 -27.38
C THR A 106 -5.63 -28.07 -26.18
N VAL A 107 -4.72 -27.07 -26.17
CA VAL A 107 -4.57 -26.17 -25.04
C VAL A 107 -5.83 -25.34 -24.78
N ASP A 108 -6.07 -25.06 -23.50
CA ASP A 108 -7.23 -24.31 -23.03
C ASP A 108 -6.83 -22.88 -22.66
N LEU A 109 -7.83 -21.99 -22.55
CA LEU A 109 -7.64 -20.66 -21.95
C LEU A 109 -7.15 -20.82 -20.51
N GLY A 110 -6.11 -20.08 -20.17
CA GLY A 110 -5.43 -20.18 -18.89
C GLY A 110 -4.15 -21.02 -18.89
N ASP A 111 -3.91 -21.86 -19.89
CA ASP A 111 -2.66 -22.59 -20.01
C ASP A 111 -1.47 -21.62 -20.19
N ILE A 112 -0.32 -21.99 -19.64
CA ILE A 112 0.93 -21.23 -19.81
C ILE A 112 1.75 -21.91 -20.88
N VAL A 113 2.21 -21.11 -21.84
CA VAL A 113 2.92 -21.59 -23.02
C VAL A 113 4.21 -20.83 -23.26
N GLY A 114 5.17 -21.50 -23.89
CA GLY A 114 6.39 -20.93 -24.45
C GLY A 114 6.28 -20.91 -25.99
N ILE A 115 6.69 -19.80 -26.57
CA ILE A 115 6.54 -19.50 -27.99
C ILE A 115 7.88 -18.99 -28.53
N SER A 116 8.39 -19.65 -29.58
CA SER A 116 9.47 -19.09 -30.40
C SER A 116 8.94 -18.79 -31.79
N GLY A 117 9.26 -17.65 -32.35
CA GLY A 117 8.76 -17.23 -33.64
C GLY A 117 9.28 -15.89 -34.12
N THR A 118 8.74 -15.41 -35.23
CA THR A 118 9.12 -14.14 -35.86
C THR A 118 8.07 -13.06 -35.65
N VAL A 119 8.50 -11.86 -35.33
CA VAL A 119 7.62 -10.70 -35.21
C VAL A 119 7.13 -10.27 -36.59
N PHE A 120 5.84 -10.04 -36.74
CA PHE A 120 5.24 -9.56 -37.99
C PHE A 120 4.01 -8.72 -37.73
N LYS A 121 3.53 -7.99 -38.73
CA LYS A 121 2.21 -7.33 -38.69
C LYS A 121 1.20 -8.07 -39.54
N THR A 122 0.00 -8.23 -38.98
CA THR A 122 -1.14 -8.79 -39.70
C THR A 122 -1.63 -7.85 -40.83
N LYS A 123 -2.53 -8.32 -41.69
CA LYS A 123 -3.14 -7.48 -42.73
C LYS A 123 -3.86 -6.25 -42.21
N VAL A 124 -4.33 -6.29 -40.95
CA VAL A 124 -4.99 -5.19 -40.25
C VAL A 124 -4.04 -4.36 -39.39
N GLY A 125 -2.73 -4.62 -39.48
CA GLY A 125 -1.71 -3.84 -38.78
C GLY A 125 -1.38 -4.30 -37.35
N GLU A 126 -1.99 -5.38 -36.85
CA GLU A 126 -1.74 -5.86 -35.48
C GLU A 126 -0.37 -6.54 -35.37
N LEU A 127 0.46 -6.05 -34.44
CA LEU A 127 1.79 -6.63 -34.14
C LEU A 127 1.61 -8.01 -33.52
N SER A 128 2.22 -9.02 -34.10
CA SER A 128 1.98 -10.42 -33.77
C SER A 128 3.27 -11.26 -33.91
N ILE A 129 3.26 -12.46 -33.37
CA ILE A 129 4.34 -13.42 -33.53
C ILE A 129 3.87 -14.60 -34.41
N LYS A 130 4.55 -14.83 -35.53
CA LYS A 130 4.39 -16.02 -36.34
C LYS A 130 5.16 -17.17 -35.71
N VAL A 131 4.44 -18.12 -35.14
CA VAL A 131 5.02 -19.19 -34.31
C VAL A 131 5.77 -20.19 -35.18
N LYS A 132 7.01 -20.48 -34.77
CA LYS A 132 7.88 -21.54 -35.30
C LYS A 132 7.92 -22.75 -34.36
N GLU A 133 7.90 -22.48 -33.02
CA GLU A 133 7.87 -23.50 -31.98
C GLU A 133 6.83 -23.15 -30.92
N PHE A 134 6.03 -24.17 -30.55
CA PHE A 134 4.98 -24.06 -29.54
C PHE A 134 5.16 -25.08 -28.44
N THR A 135 5.31 -24.66 -27.18
CA THR A 135 5.56 -25.52 -26.03
C THR A 135 4.52 -25.27 -24.94
N LEU A 136 3.89 -26.32 -24.41
CA LEU A 136 3.11 -26.21 -23.19
C LEU A 136 4.04 -26.19 -21.98
N LEU A 137 3.95 -25.15 -21.15
CA LEU A 137 4.75 -25.00 -19.92
C LEU A 137 3.96 -25.40 -18.68
N THR A 138 2.66 -25.08 -18.63
CA THR A 138 1.81 -25.45 -17.50
C THR A 138 0.36 -25.59 -17.93
N LYS A 139 -0.23 -26.75 -17.70
CA LYS A 139 -1.65 -27.00 -17.89
C LYS A 139 -2.48 -26.39 -16.78
N SER A 140 -3.41 -25.51 -17.14
CA SER A 140 -4.40 -24.96 -16.21
C SER A 140 -5.55 -25.96 -16.04
N LEU A 141 -5.77 -26.42 -14.80
CA LEU A 141 -6.81 -27.40 -14.49
C LEU A 141 -8.15 -26.76 -14.13
N ARG A 142 -8.19 -25.44 -13.96
CA ARG A 142 -9.43 -24.68 -13.73
C ARG A 142 -9.65 -23.65 -14.83
N PRO A 143 -10.89 -23.48 -15.30
CA PRO A 143 -11.20 -22.41 -16.24
C PRO A 143 -11.00 -21.04 -15.58
N LEU A 144 -10.58 -20.07 -16.38
CA LEU A 144 -10.58 -18.67 -15.95
C LEU A 144 -12.03 -18.17 -15.82
N PRO A 145 -12.29 -17.19 -14.96
CA PRO A 145 -13.57 -16.49 -14.92
C PRO A 145 -13.93 -15.91 -16.30
N ASP A 146 -15.23 -15.79 -16.58
CA ASP A 146 -15.71 -15.26 -17.86
C ASP A 146 -15.20 -13.82 -18.06
N LYS A 147 -14.53 -13.59 -19.19
CA LYS A 147 -13.93 -12.30 -19.55
C LYS A 147 -14.95 -11.17 -19.66
N PHE A 148 -16.19 -11.47 -20.09
CA PHE A 148 -17.25 -10.46 -20.26
C PHE A 148 -17.92 -10.02 -18.98
N HIS A 149 -17.84 -10.83 -17.94
CA HIS A 149 -18.46 -10.53 -16.64
C HIS A 149 -17.41 -10.17 -15.57
N GLY A 150 -16.12 -10.42 -15.83
CA GLY A 150 -15.03 -10.20 -14.88
C GLY A 150 -15.25 -10.91 -13.53
N LEU A 151 -14.44 -10.57 -12.55
CA LEU A 151 -14.73 -10.86 -11.15
C LEU A 151 -15.64 -9.76 -10.61
N LYS A 152 -16.97 -9.87 -10.83
CA LYS A 152 -17.97 -8.91 -10.34
C LYS A 152 -18.06 -8.89 -8.82
N ASP A 153 -17.79 -10.02 -8.20
CA ASP A 153 -17.74 -10.13 -6.76
C ASP A 153 -16.42 -9.56 -6.23
N ILE A 154 -16.50 -8.38 -5.65
CA ILE A 154 -15.37 -7.67 -5.04
C ILE A 154 -14.70 -8.54 -3.95
N GLU A 155 -15.51 -9.29 -3.18
CA GLU A 155 -14.97 -10.17 -2.15
C GLU A 155 -14.16 -11.31 -2.74
N GLN A 156 -14.59 -11.87 -3.87
CA GLN A 156 -13.82 -12.89 -4.59
C GLN A 156 -12.48 -12.34 -5.08
N ARG A 157 -12.40 -11.08 -5.55
CA ARG A 157 -11.16 -10.42 -5.93
C ARG A 157 -10.15 -10.39 -4.80
N TYR A 158 -10.59 -10.09 -3.58
CA TYR A 158 -9.71 -10.04 -2.41
C TYR A 158 -9.29 -11.42 -1.94
N ARG A 159 -10.17 -12.41 -1.96
CA ARG A 159 -9.89 -13.79 -1.52
C ARG A 159 -9.07 -14.57 -2.52
N GLN A 160 -9.29 -14.34 -3.81
CA GLN A 160 -8.61 -15.01 -4.91
C GLN A 160 -7.79 -13.99 -5.73
N ARG A 161 -6.91 -13.27 -5.06
CA ARG A 161 -6.10 -12.22 -5.66
C ARG A 161 -5.35 -12.68 -6.91
N TYR A 162 -4.92 -13.94 -6.97
CA TYR A 162 -4.28 -14.51 -8.15
C TYR A 162 -5.21 -14.49 -9.38
N LEU A 163 -6.51 -14.68 -9.23
CA LEU A 163 -7.47 -14.51 -10.33
C LEU A 163 -7.68 -13.05 -10.71
N ASP A 164 -7.78 -12.17 -9.72
CA ASP A 164 -7.86 -10.73 -9.94
C ASP A 164 -6.64 -10.21 -10.72
N LEU A 165 -5.43 -10.63 -10.37
CA LEU A 165 -4.21 -10.27 -11.09
C LEU A 165 -4.13 -10.85 -12.51
N ILE A 166 -4.74 -12.02 -12.77
CA ILE A 166 -4.82 -12.59 -14.13
C ILE A 166 -5.80 -11.77 -14.99
N MET A 167 -6.93 -11.38 -14.43
CA MET A 167 -8.06 -10.83 -15.17
C MET A 167 -8.10 -9.29 -15.25
N SER A 168 -7.49 -8.59 -14.28
CA SER A 168 -7.52 -7.13 -14.15
C SER A 168 -6.15 -6.50 -14.32
N GLU A 169 -5.99 -5.77 -15.43
CA GLU A 169 -4.80 -4.94 -15.66
C GLU A 169 -4.72 -3.78 -14.67
N GLU A 170 -5.85 -3.26 -14.21
CA GLU A 170 -5.92 -2.19 -13.21
C GLU A 170 -5.36 -2.66 -11.86
N SER A 171 -5.81 -3.82 -11.36
CA SER A 171 -5.29 -4.40 -10.12
C SER A 171 -3.77 -4.66 -10.23
N LYS A 172 -3.32 -5.22 -11.35
CA LYS A 172 -1.90 -5.46 -11.60
C LYS A 172 -1.10 -4.16 -11.54
N ARG A 173 -1.58 -3.11 -12.21
CA ARG A 173 -0.96 -1.78 -12.23
C ARG A 173 -0.89 -1.19 -10.82
N THR A 174 -1.94 -1.30 -10.02
CA THR A 174 -1.97 -0.82 -8.63
C THR A 174 -0.82 -1.43 -7.81
N PHE A 175 -0.61 -2.76 -7.88
CA PHE A 175 0.45 -3.41 -7.11
C PHE A 175 1.86 -3.14 -7.65
N ILE A 176 2.03 -2.97 -8.96
CA ILE A 176 3.29 -2.50 -9.54
C ILE A 176 3.58 -1.08 -9.06
N THR A 177 2.59 -0.18 -9.13
CA THR A 177 2.71 1.21 -8.67
C THR A 177 3.05 1.27 -7.18
N ARG A 178 2.43 0.43 -6.34
CA ARG A 178 2.81 0.30 -4.92
C ARG A 178 4.29 0.00 -4.74
N SER A 179 4.83 -0.94 -5.49
CA SER A 179 6.25 -1.29 -5.43
C SER A 179 7.14 -0.13 -5.87
N LEU A 180 6.76 0.59 -6.91
CA LEU A 180 7.49 1.75 -7.40
C LEU A 180 7.45 2.92 -6.40
N ILE A 181 6.33 3.16 -5.71
CA ILE A 181 6.20 4.17 -4.65
C ILE A 181 7.21 3.88 -3.53
N ILE A 182 7.28 2.64 -3.04
CA ILE A 182 8.20 2.26 -1.96
C ILE A 182 9.66 2.38 -2.43
N GLN A 183 9.97 1.99 -3.65
CA GLN A 183 11.32 2.15 -4.21
C GLN A 183 11.71 3.63 -4.35
N SER A 184 10.80 4.47 -4.82
CA SER A 184 11.02 5.92 -4.95
C SER A 184 11.28 6.56 -3.59
N MET A 185 10.47 6.20 -2.59
CA MET A 185 10.62 6.65 -1.20
C MET A 185 12.01 6.30 -0.63
N ARG A 186 12.45 5.04 -0.79
CA ARG A 186 13.79 4.61 -0.35
C ARG A 186 14.90 5.40 -1.02
N ARG A 187 14.87 5.54 -2.36
CA ARG A 187 15.89 6.31 -3.08
C ARG A 187 15.97 7.76 -2.61
N TYR A 188 14.81 8.40 -2.40
CA TYR A 188 14.75 9.76 -1.90
C TYR A 188 15.42 9.88 -0.53
N LEU A 189 15.06 9.03 0.42
CA LEU A 189 15.60 9.07 1.78
C LEU A 189 17.08 8.72 1.84
N ASP A 190 17.52 7.70 1.11
CA ASP A 190 18.94 7.34 1.00
C ASP A 190 19.79 8.49 0.46
N GLN A 191 19.30 9.21 -0.57
CA GLN A 191 19.95 10.39 -1.14
C GLN A 191 20.01 11.58 -0.16
N HIS A 192 19.09 11.62 0.83
CA HIS A 192 19.07 12.65 1.88
C HIS A 192 19.83 12.21 3.15
N GLY A 193 20.56 11.11 3.10
CA GLY A 193 21.44 10.64 4.16
C GLY A 193 20.74 9.89 5.28
N TYR A 194 19.52 9.41 5.06
CA TYR A 194 18.85 8.52 6.02
C TYR A 194 19.37 7.09 5.90
N LEU A 195 19.50 6.43 7.03
CA LEU A 195 19.85 5.02 7.13
C LEU A 195 18.59 4.17 7.31
N GLU A 196 18.33 3.22 6.41
CA GLU A 196 17.28 2.23 6.61
C GLU A 196 17.72 1.22 7.69
N VAL A 197 16.86 1.00 8.68
CA VAL A 197 17.12 0.08 9.79
C VAL A 197 15.98 -0.89 9.97
N GLU A 198 16.23 -1.96 10.69
CA GLU A 198 15.21 -2.93 11.13
C GLU A 198 15.20 -3.01 12.65
N THR A 199 14.01 -2.98 13.23
CA THR A 199 13.77 -3.12 14.66
C THR A 199 12.77 -4.25 14.93
N PRO A 200 12.64 -4.75 16.17
CA PRO A 200 11.78 -5.89 16.45
C PRO A 200 10.30 -5.65 16.11
N MET A 201 9.65 -6.65 15.51
CA MET A 201 8.19 -6.67 15.34
C MET A 201 7.47 -7.16 16.60
N MET A 202 8.14 -7.92 17.46
CA MET A 202 7.63 -8.40 18.74
C MET A 202 8.27 -7.61 19.87
N HIS A 203 7.44 -6.93 20.65
CA HIS A 203 7.86 -6.06 21.74
C HIS A 203 7.51 -6.67 23.11
N ALA A 204 8.33 -6.42 24.09
CA ALA A 204 8.02 -6.76 25.48
C ALA A 204 6.95 -5.82 26.06
N ILE A 205 6.88 -4.57 25.57
CA ILE A 205 5.90 -3.54 25.96
C ILE A 205 5.34 -2.93 24.67
N ALA A 206 4.02 -2.82 24.56
CA ALA A 206 3.39 -2.11 23.46
C ALA A 206 3.47 -0.60 23.71
N GLY A 207 3.95 0.17 22.74
CA GLY A 207 4.10 1.62 22.86
C GLY A 207 4.31 2.31 21.52
N GLY A 208 4.38 3.65 21.55
CA GLY A 208 4.59 4.50 20.36
C GLY A 208 3.30 4.88 19.62
N ALA A 209 2.14 4.40 20.05
CA ALA A 209 0.83 4.76 19.51
C ALA A 209 -0.27 4.46 20.52
N SER A 210 -1.44 5.06 20.31
CA SER A 210 -2.67 4.70 21.04
C SER A 210 -3.43 3.66 20.21
N ALA A 211 -3.26 2.37 20.55
CA ALA A 211 -3.89 1.26 19.84
C ALA A 211 -3.89 -0.01 20.69
N ARG A 212 -4.82 -0.92 20.40
CA ARG A 212 -4.87 -2.23 21.05
C ARG A 212 -3.91 -3.21 20.36
N PRO A 213 -2.95 -3.84 21.09
CA PRO A 213 -2.01 -4.78 20.49
C PRO A 213 -2.59 -6.18 20.29
N PHE A 214 -2.00 -6.94 19.34
CA PHE A 214 -2.08 -8.40 19.36
C PHE A 214 -1.06 -8.95 20.35
N ILE A 215 -1.47 -9.94 21.12
CA ILE A 215 -0.65 -10.58 22.16
C ILE A 215 -0.28 -11.99 21.69
N THR A 216 0.98 -12.35 21.81
CA THR A 216 1.51 -13.70 21.59
C THR A 216 2.33 -14.16 22.76
N HIS A 217 2.78 -15.41 22.75
CA HIS A 217 3.57 -16.01 23.83
C HIS A 217 4.84 -16.66 23.29
N HIS A 218 5.99 -16.33 23.88
CA HIS A 218 7.27 -16.97 23.58
C HIS A 218 7.46 -18.20 24.45
N ASN A 219 7.27 -19.39 23.89
CA ASN A 219 7.25 -20.65 24.66
C ASN A 219 8.54 -20.94 25.42
N ALA A 220 9.71 -20.74 24.78
CA ALA A 220 11.00 -21.06 25.40
C ALA A 220 11.39 -20.10 26.54
N LEU A 221 10.95 -18.84 26.46
CA LEU A 221 11.20 -17.83 27.50
C LEU A 221 10.04 -17.70 28.49
N ASP A 222 8.94 -18.41 28.25
CA ASP A 222 7.71 -18.35 29.02
C ASP A 222 7.24 -16.92 29.33
N MET A 223 7.16 -16.08 28.28
CA MET A 223 6.81 -14.68 28.43
C MET A 223 5.84 -14.19 27.33
N PRO A 224 4.90 -13.28 27.65
CA PRO A 224 4.07 -12.63 26.66
C PRO A 224 4.91 -11.66 25.81
N LEU A 225 4.56 -11.56 24.53
CA LEU A 225 5.08 -10.56 23.61
C LEU A 225 3.92 -9.89 22.91
N TYR A 226 4.13 -8.65 22.49
CA TYR A 226 3.15 -7.84 21.77
C TYR A 226 3.62 -7.61 20.34
N MET A 227 2.75 -7.84 19.35
CA MET A 227 3.02 -7.37 18.00
C MET A 227 3.04 -5.85 18.01
N ARG A 228 4.09 -5.23 17.45
CA ARG A 228 4.29 -3.77 17.50
C ARG A 228 3.12 -3.00 16.90
N ILE A 229 2.69 -1.96 17.58
CA ILE A 229 1.64 -1.03 17.15
C ILE A 229 2.22 0.21 16.47
N ALA A 230 3.52 0.47 16.65
CA ALA A 230 4.33 1.54 16.08
C ALA A 230 5.80 1.14 16.08
N ILE A 231 6.64 1.88 15.38
CA ILE A 231 8.09 1.66 15.27
C ILE A 231 8.85 2.67 16.14
N GLU A 232 8.22 3.74 16.54
CA GLU A 232 8.72 4.97 17.14
C GLU A 232 9.78 4.78 18.24
N LEU A 233 9.44 4.08 19.32
CA LEU A 233 10.30 4.05 20.50
C LEU A 233 11.65 3.37 20.29
N HIS A 234 11.72 2.39 19.38
CA HIS A 234 12.98 1.76 19.01
C HIS A 234 13.84 2.68 18.13
N LEU A 235 13.24 3.41 17.18
CA LEU A 235 13.98 4.35 16.34
C LEU A 235 14.54 5.53 17.16
N LYS A 236 13.80 6.01 18.14
CA LYS A 236 14.31 7.05 19.07
C LYS A 236 15.50 6.56 19.90
N ARG A 237 15.51 5.29 20.32
CA ARG A 237 16.69 4.71 20.98
C ARG A 237 17.92 4.70 20.07
N LEU A 238 17.74 4.55 18.74
CA LEU A 238 18.82 4.65 17.78
C LEU A 238 19.33 6.10 17.65
N ILE A 239 18.46 7.09 17.73
CA ILE A 239 18.85 8.51 17.78
C ILE A 239 19.67 8.79 19.05
N VAL A 240 19.27 8.30 20.21
CA VAL A 240 20.06 8.37 21.43
C VAL A 240 21.43 7.70 21.22
N GLY A 241 21.49 6.60 20.50
CA GLY A 241 22.71 5.88 20.16
C GLY A 241 23.60 6.57 19.12
N GLY A 242 23.20 7.73 18.59
CA GLY A 242 24.00 8.54 17.67
C GLY A 242 23.74 8.26 16.17
N LEU A 243 22.73 7.48 15.82
CA LEU A 243 22.28 7.34 14.42
C LEU A 243 21.35 8.53 14.11
N GLU A 244 21.92 9.60 13.56
CA GLU A 244 21.27 10.91 13.47
C GLU A 244 20.11 10.99 12.48
N LYS A 245 20.06 10.11 11.47
CA LYS A 245 18.97 10.02 10.49
C LYS A 245 18.65 8.57 10.21
N VAL A 246 17.49 8.12 10.64
CA VAL A 246 17.06 6.72 10.47
C VAL A 246 15.64 6.65 9.94
N TYR A 247 15.34 5.59 9.18
CA TYR A 247 13.98 5.22 8.83
C TYR A 247 13.78 3.72 8.81
N GLU A 248 12.56 3.29 9.01
CA GLU A 248 12.14 1.90 8.83
C GLU A 248 10.80 1.86 8.10
N ILE A 249 10.73 1.03 7.04
CA ILE A 249 9.47 0.69 6.38
C ILE A 249 9.09 -0.70 6.84
N GLY A 250 7.95 -0.83 7.54
CA GLY A 250 7.57 -2.11 8.10
C GLY A 250 6.09 -2.25 8.41
N ARG A 251 5.72 -3.48 8.75
CA ARG A 251 4.38 -3.81 9.24
C ARG A 251 4.22 -3.41 10.68
N VAL A 252 3.05 -2.85 10.98
CA VAL A 252 2.54 -2.65 12.33
C VAL A 252 1.18 -3.33 12.45
N PHE A 253 0.78 -3.64 13.69
CA PHE A 253 -0.34 -4.52 13.98
C PHE A 253 -1.23 -3.85 15.01
N ARG A 254 -2.53 -3.67 14.69
CA ARG A 254 -3.51 -3.11 15.62
C ARG A 254 -4.72 -4.00 15.65
N ASN A 255 -5.07 -4.48 16.85
CA ASN A 255 -6.18 -5.38 17.08
C ASN A 255 -7.51 -4.62 17.11
N GLU A 256 -7.89 -4.10 15.97
CA GLU A 256 -9.03 -3.24 15.74
C GLU A 256 -9.97 -3.83 14.67
N GLY A 257 -11.09 -3.15 14.43
CA GLY A 257 -12.05 -3.57 13.42
C GLY A 257 -11.50 -3.49 11.98
N VAL A 258 -12.04 -4.31 11.10
CA VAL A 258 -11.72 -4.33 9.66
C VAL A 258 -12.73 -3.47 8.91
N SER A 259 -12.25 -2.53 8.10
CA SER A 259 -13.08 -1.64 7.29
C SER A 259 -12.46 -1.38 5.91
N THR A 260 -13.06 -0.50 5.12
CA THR A 260 -12.44 0.01 3.88
C THR A 260 -11.20 0.87 4.14
N ARG A 261 -11.02 1.35 5.37
CA ARG A 261 -9.93 2.24 5.78
C ARG A 261 -8.90 1.54 6.68
N HIS A 262 -9.26 0.43 7.33
CA HIS A 262 -8.46 -0.24 8.36
C HIS A 262 -8.29 -1.73 8.06
N ASN A 263 -7.05 -2.19 8.19
CA ASN A 263 -6.67 -3.60 8.20
C ASN A 263 -5.84 -3.88 9.46
N PRO A 264 -5.98 -5.03 10.12
CA PRO A 264 -5.30 -5.30 11.39
C PRO A 264 -3.78 -5.24 11.31
N GLU A 265 -3.22 -5.50 10.14
CA GLU A 265 -1.82 -5.26 9.81
C GLU A 265 -1.73 -4.33 8.60
N PHE A 266 -0.82 -3.38 8.65
CA PHE A 266 -0.61 -2.41 7.59
C PHE A 266 0.84 -1.97 7.55
N THR A 267 1.24 -1.34 6.45
CA THR A 267 2.62 -0.87 6.26
C THR A 267 2.70 0.62 6.54
N MET A 268 3.68 1.00 7.34
CA MET A 268 4.02 2.40 7.53
C MET A 268 5.54 2.60 7.39
N ILE A 269 5.92 3.84 7.16
CA ILE A 269 7.27 4.31 7.37
C ILE A 269 7.28 5.20 8.59
N GLU A 270 8.29 5.04 9.42
CA GLU A 270 8.66 6.04 10.42
C GLU A 270 10.12 6.46 10.17
N LEU A 271 10.38 7.75 10.33
CA LEU A 271 11.71 8.32 10.21
C LEU A 271 11.96 9.37 11.30
N TYR A 272 13.23 9.51 11.67
CA TYR A 272 13.67 10.43 12.71
C TYR A 272 14.96 11.12 12.28
N GLU A 273 15.02 12.42 12.49
CA GLU A 273 16.17 13.27 12.14
C GLU A 273 16.59 14.12 13.33
N ALA A 274 17.81 13.90 13.80
CA ALA A 274 18.41 14.73 14.86
C ALA A 274 18.64 16.15 14.37
N TYR A 275 18.50 17.10 15.30
CA TYR A 275 18.67 18.54 15.07
C TYR A 275 17.65 19.17 14.10
N ALA A 276 16.51 18.48 13.88
CA ALA A 276 15.37 18.98 13.12
C ALA A 276 14.16 19.20 14.03
N ASP A 277 13.27 20.07 13.62
CA ASP A 277 11.96 20.31 14.24
C ASP A 277 10.80 19.91 13.31
N TYR A 278 9.56 20.05 13.80
CA TYR A 278 8.37 19.71 13.03
C TYR A 278 8.22 20.51 11.73
N LYS A 279 8.80 21.73 11.64
CA LYS A 279 8.74 22.57 10.42
C LYS A 279 9.67 22.03 9.34
N ASP A 280 10.84 21.50 9.74
CA ASP A 280 11.75 20.80 8.82
C ASP A 280 11.09 19.52 8.30
N ILE A 281 10.40 18.81 9.17
CA ILE A 281 9.66 17.60 8.80
C ILE A 281 8.46 17.90 7.88
N MET A 282 7.77 19.04 8.04
CA MET A 282 6.77 19.49 7.06
C MET A 282 7.35 19.61 5.66
N LYS A 283 8.50 20.29 5.52
CA LYS A 283 9.19 20.44 4.23
C LYS A 283 9.64 19.11 3.64
N LEU A 284 10.19 18.24 4.49
CA LEU A 284 10.56 16.88 4.07
C LEU A 284 9.34 16.13 3.53
N THR A 285 8.22 16.17 4.25
CA THR A 285 6.99 15.44 3.89
C THR A 285 6.42 15.91 2.55
N GLU A 286 6.24 17.23 2.36
CA GLU A 286 5.68 17.75 1.10
C GLU A 286 6.60 17.47 -0.10
N ASN A 287 7.92 17.60 0.07
CA ASN A 287 8.87 17.30 -0.99
C ASN A 287 8.97 15.81 -1.31
N LEU A 288 8.94 14.94 -0.30
CA LEU A 288 8.95 13.48 -0.47
C LEU A 288 7.72 13.01 -1.26
N VAL A 289 6.53 13.43 -0.86
CA VAL A 289 5.28 13.00 -1.52
C VAL A 289 5.21 13.55 -2.94
N ALA A 290 5.57 14.82 -3.17
CA ALA A 290 5.63 15.41 -4.50
C ALA A 290 6.65 14.71 -5.41
N HIS A 291 7.83 14.39 -4.88
CA HIS A 291 8.86 13.63 -5.60
C HIS A 291 8.35 12.25 -6.04
N ILE A 292 7.73 11.50 -5.11
CA ILE A 292 7.18 10.18 -5.41
C ILE A 292 6.10 10.28 -6.50
N ALA A 293 5.17 11.22 -6.38
CA ALA A 293 4.11 11.41 -7.37
C ALA A 293 4.69 11.72 -8.75
N LYS A 294 5.66 12.63 -8.83
CA LYS A 294 6.31 13.02 -10.08
C LYS A 294 7.12 11.87 -10.71
N GLU A 295 7.88 11.14 -9.90
CA GLU A 295 8.72 10.03 -10.39
C GLU A 295 7.87 8.83 -10.85
N VAL A 296 6.82 8.48 -10.10
CA VAL A 296 6.04 7.26 -10.33
C VAL A 296 4.87 7.50 -11.30
N LEU A 297 4.20 8.65 -11.20
CA LEU A 297 3.02 8.97 -12.01
C LEU A 297 3.30 9.97 -13.13
N GLY A 298 4.46 10.63 -13.14
CA GLY A 298 4.81 11.68 -14.08
C GLY A 298 4.13 13.02 -13.83
N THR A 299 3.39 13.18 -12.74
CA THR A 299 2.65 14.39 -12.40
C THR A 299 2.49 14.56 -10.89
N THR A 300 2.34 15.80 -10.43
CA THR A 300 1.98 16.15 -9.05
C THR A 300 0.48 16.47 -8.90
N THR A 301 -0.25 16.57 -10.02
CA THR A 301 -1.72 16.71 -10.01
C THR A 301 -2.33 15.34 -10.24
N ILE A 302 -3.10 14.87 -9.25
CA ILE A 302 -3.70 13.53 -9.28
C ILE A 302 -5.23 13.61 -9.16
N GLN A 303 -5.91 12.57 -9.60
CA GLN A 303 -7.33 12.37 -9.37
C GLN A 303 -7.53 11.35 -8.23
N TYR A 304 -8.37 11.70 -7.24
CA TYR A 304 -8.80 10.78 -6.20
C TYR A 304 -10.32 10.88 -5.98
N GLY A 305 -11.04 9.85 -6.40
CA GLY A 305 -12.50 9.92 -6.51
C GLY A 305 -12.91 11.05 -7.44
N ASP A 306 -13.79 11.91 -6.97
CA ASP A 306 -14.27 13.10 -7.71
C ASP A 306 -13.37 14.34 -7.52
N ASN A 307 -12.28 14.22 -6.75
CA ASN A 307 -11.44 15.35 -6.41
C ASN A 307 -10.15 15.36 -7.23
N GLU A 308 -9.82 16.50 -7.81
CA GLU A 308 -8.48 16.79 -8.29
C GLU A 308 -7.64 17.32 -7.13
N VAL A 309 -6.48 16.71 -6.90
CA VAL A 309 -5.58 17.01 -5.79
C VAL A 309 -4.23 17.46 -6.35
N ASN A 310 -3.77 18.62 -5.92
CA ASN A 310 -2.47 19.16 -6.28
C ASN A 310 -1.46 18.86 -5.15
N LEU A 311 -0.47 18.01 -5.45
CA LEU A 311 0.59 17.64 -4.52
C LEU A 311 1.85 18.50 -4.68
N GLU A 312 1.82 19.57 -5.49
CA GLU A 312 2.95 20.49 -5.62
C GLU A 312 3.17 21.24 -4.29
N PRO A 313 4.40 21.30 -3.75
CA PRO A 313 4.70 22.18 -2.61
C PRO A 313 4.50 23.67 -3.00
N GLU A 314 4.13 24.58 -2.10
CA GLU A 314 4.03 24.50 -0.65
C GLU A 314 2.57 24.27 -0.25
N TRP A 315 2.35 23.31 0.69
CA TRP A 315 0.99 22.98 1.13
C TRP A 315 0.52 23.93 2.23
N ARG A 316 -0.80 24.02 2.38
CA ARG A 316 -1.44 24.82 3.43
C ARG A 316 -1.02 24.34 4.82
N ARG A 317 -0.73 25.30 5.71
CA ARG A 317 -0.40 25.10 7.11
C ARG A 317 -1.41 25.86 7.97
N LEU A 318 -2.11 25.16 8.85
CA LEU A 318 -3.18 25.74 9.64
C LEU A 318 -3.13 25.18 11.07
N HIS A 319 -3.15 26.09 12.06
CA HIS A 319 -3.22 25.68 13.46
C HIS A 319 -4.58 25.01 13.74
N MET A 320 -4.62 23.96 14.57
CA MET A 320 -5.86 23.24 14.85
C MET A 320 -6.99 24.15 15.35
N VAL A 321 -6.69 25.08 16.26
CA VAL A 321 -7.67 26.07 16.76
C VAL A 321 -8.20 26.96 15.64
N ASP A 322 -7.32 27.42 14.75
CA ASP A 322 -7.72 28.24 13.60
C ASP A 322 -8.56 27.45 12.59
N ALA A 323 -8.24 26.18 12.40
CA ALA A 323 -9.03 25.28 11.59
C ALA A 323 -10.45 25.10 12.15
N VAL A 324 -10.58 24.85 13.45
CA VAL A 324 -11.89 24.77 14.11
C VAL A 324 -12.65 26.09 13.97
N LYS A 325 -11.99 27.24 14.18
CA LYS A 325 -12.59 28.55 14.01
C LYS A 325 -13.08 28.80 12.59
N GLU A 326 -12.28 28.46 11.58
CA GLU A 326 -12.65 28.67 10.17
C GLU A 326 -13.90 27.90 9.78
N TYR A 327 -14.03 26.67 10.24
CA TYR A 327 -15.13 25.77 9.81
C TYR A 327 -16.36 25.78 10.74
N THR A 328 -16.21 26.21 11.98
CA THR A 328 -17.31 26.17 12.99
C THR A 328 -17.66 27.54 13.57
N GLY A 329 -16.78 28.52 13.44
CA GLY A 329 -16.90 29.83 14.10
C GLY A 329 -16.45 29.84 15.57
N VAL A 330 -16.10 28.70 16.17
CA VAL A 330 -15.69 28.59 17.57
C VAL A 330 -14.21 28.91 17.70
N ASP A 331 -13.88 29.90 18.53
CA ASP A 331 -12.52 30.36 18.76
C ASP A 331 -11.97 29.85 20.09
N PHE A 332 -11.28 28.73 20.06
CA PHE A 332 -10.68 28.12 21.23
C PHE A 332 -9.47 28.88 21.81
N TRP A 333 -8.94 29.89 21.10
CA TRP A 333 -7.93 30.77 21.68
C TRP A 333 -8.45 31.51 22.91
N ASN A 334 -9.75 31.83 22.90
CA ASN A 334 -10.43 32.55 23.98
C ASN A 334 -11.08 31.64 25.03
N VAL A 335 -11.02 30.33 24.86
CA VAL A 335 -11.59 29.32 25.77
C VAL A 335 -10.47 28.81 26.66
N THR A 336 -10.61 28.96 27.98
CA THR A 336 -9.54 28.63 28.93
C THR A 336 -9.94 27.55 29.94
N THR A 337 -11.22 27.23 30.05
CA THR A 337 -11.72 26.23 31.00
C THR A 337 -12.36 25.03 30.28
N VAL A 338 -12.33 23.88 30.96
CA VAL A 338 -12.98 22.63 30.44
C VAL A 338 -14.49 22.83 30.40
N GLU A 339 -15.06 23.57 31.36
CA GLU A 339 -16.50 23.84 31.48
C GLU A 339 -17.01 24.63 30.24
N GLU A 340 -16.29 25.69 29.87
CA GLU A 340 -16.60 26.48 28.66
C GLU A 340 -16.49 25.63 27.40
N ALA A 341 -15.45 24.79 27.28
CA ALA A 341 -15.27 23.88 26.15
C ALA A 341 -16.41 22.87 26.04
N ARG A 342 -16.87 22.31 27.18
CA ARG A 342 -18.02 21.38 27.25
C ARG A 342 -19.33 22.07 26.86
N GLN A 343 -19.54 23.30 27.28
CA GLN A 343 -20.71 24.07 26.88
C GLN A 343 -20.75 24.28 25.37
N LEU A 344 -19.61 24.72 24.78
CA LEU A 344 -19.49 24.89 23.34
C LEU A 344 -19.70 23.58 22.58
N ALA A 345 -19.18 22.47 23.08
CA ALA A 345 -19.41 21.15 22.49
C ALA A 345 -20.91 20.81 22.43
N ASN A 346 -21.64 21.04 23.53
CA ASN A 346 -23.08 20.81 23.58
C ASN A 346 -23.85 21.72 22.61
N GLU A 347 -23.48 23.02 22.53
CA GLU A 347 -24.10 23.99 21.64
C GLU A 347 -23.91 23.65 20.16
N HIS A 348 -22.79 23.03 19.81
CA HIS A 348 -22.43 22.67 18.42
C HIS A 348 -22.71 21.20 18.09
N GLY A 349 -23.30 20.44 19.00
CA GLY A 349 -23.63 19.02 18.79
C GLY A 349 -22.39 18.16 18.59
N ILE A 350 -21.31 18.44 19.34
CA ILE A 350 -20.10 17.63 19.37
C ILE A 350 -20.27 16.54 20.43
N GLU A 351 -20.04 15.30 20.05
CA GLU A 351 -20.07 14.16 20.97
C GLU A 351 -18.83 14.15 21.85
N ILE A 352 -19.00 14.22 23.17
CA ILE A 352 -17.91 14.21 24.14
C ILE A 352 -18.22 13.24 25.30
N THR A 353 -17.18 12.72 25.94
CA THR A 353 -17.29 11.88 27.14
C THR A 353 -17.02 12.67 28.42
N LYS A 354 -17.37 12.11 29.59
CA LYS A 354 -17.19 12.76 30.89
C LYS A 354 -15.73 13.00 31.27
N HIS A 355 -14.82 12.22 30.72
CA HIS A 355 -13.39 12.26 31.08
C HIS A 355 -12.56 13.19 30.19
N MET A 356 -13.12 13.65 29.07
CA MET A 356 -12.43 14.55 28.15
C MET A 356 -12.09 15.88 28.80
N GLN A 357 -10.83 16.28 28.64
CA GLN A 357 -10.28 17.57 29.05
C GLN A 357 -10.36 18.56 27.89
N TYR A 358 -9.88 19.79 28.10
CA TYR A 358 -9.90 20.87 27.11
C TYR A 358 -9.36 20.41 25.74
N GLY A 359 -8.17 19.84 25.72
CA GLY A 359 -7.53 19.42 24.46
C GLY A 359 -8.26 18.29 23.74
N HIS A 360 -8.84 17.35 24.46
CA HIS A 360 -9.69 16.33 23.88
C HIS A 360 -10.90 16.94 23.17
N ILE A 361 -11.53 17.94 23.77
CA ILE A 361 -12.71 18.60 23.20
C ILE A 361 -12.35 19.38 21.94
N VAL A 362 -11.21 20.09 21.94
CA VAL A 362 -10.70 20.77 20.73
C VAL A 362 -10.51 19.78 19.60
N ASN A 363 -9.91 18.63 19.89
CA ASN A 363 -9.72 17.56 18.90
C ASN A 363 -11.04 16.99 18.37
N GLU A 364 -12.03 16.77 19.24
CA GLU A 364 -13.37 16.32 18.82
C GLU A 364 -14.06 17.31 17.88
N PHE A 365 -13.94 18.60 18.13
CA PHE A 365 -14.40 19.63 17.19
C PHE A 365 -13.73 19.50 15.82
N PHE A 366 -12.41 19.29 15.83
CA PHE A 366 -11.66 19.11 14.59
C PHE A 366 -12.12 17.83 13.85
N GLU A 367 -12.10 16.69 14.51
CA GLU A 367 -12.47 15.41 13.88
C GLU A 367 -13.90 15.41 13.34
N GLN A 368 -14.86 15.91 14.12
CA GLN A 368 -16.27 15.84 13.76
C GLN A 368 -16.73 16.93 12.77
N LYS A 369 -16.01 18.05 12.64
CA LYS A 369 -16.48 19.20 11.83
C LYS A 369 -15.50 19.68 10.77
N VAL A 370 -14.22 19.35 10.87
CA VAL A 370 -13.18 19.92 10.00
C VAL A 370 -12.54 18.88 9.10
N GLU A 371 -12.13 17.75 9.64
CA GLU A 371 -11.30 16.73 8.97
C GLU A 371 -11.80 16.37 7.57
N GLU A 372 -13.06 15.98 7.44
CA GLU A 372 -13.65 15.56 6.15
C GLU A 372 -13.71 16.66 5.08
N ARG A 373 -13.54 17.94 5.47
CA ARG A 373 -13.57 19.07 4.56
C ARG A 373 -12.21 19.46 3.99
N LEU A 374 -11.14 18.88 4.48
CA LEU A 374 -9.77 19.13 4.05
C LEU A 374 -9.46 18.32 2.79
N ILE A 375 -9.74 18.87 1.61
CA ILE A 375 -9.57 18.17 0.33
C ILE A 375 -8.13 18.30 -0.17
N GLN A 376 -7.59 19.53 -0.28
CA GLN A 376 -6.22 19.74 -0.70
C GLN A 376 -5.24 19.45 0.46
N PRO A 377 -3.99 19.07 0.16
CA PRO A 377 -2.99 18.78 1.20
C PRO A 377 -2.89 19.92 2.20
N THR A 378 -3.15 19.61 3.47
CA THR A 378 -3.15 20.60 4.56
C THR A 378 -2.47 20.00 5.79
N PHE A 379 -1.44 20.67 6.27
CA PHE A 379 -0.86 20.39 7.57
C PHE A 379 -1.70 21.08 8.65
N ILE A 380 -2.25 20.28 9.55
CA ILE A 380 -2.87 20.77 10.79
C ILE A 380 -1.83 20.64 11.90
N TYR A 381 -1.41 21.76 12.46
CA TYR A 381 -0.40 21.78 13.52
C TYR A 381 -0.96 22.34 14.83
N GLY A 382 -0.20 22.21 15.92
CA GLY A 382 -0.63 22.67 17.24
C GLY A 382 -1.67 21.73 17.86
N HIS A 383 -1.41 20.44 17.85
CA HIS A 383 -2.27 19.47 18.53
C HIS A 383 -2.17 19.65 20.04
N PRO A 384 -3.29 19.50 20.77
CA PRO A 384 -3.30 19.62 22.23
C PRO A 384 -2.37 18.64 22.93
N VAL A 385 -1.85 19.06 24.05
CA VAL A 385 -0.90 18.28 24.86
C VAL A 385 -1.50 16.99 25.39
N GLU A 386 -2.77 16.98 25.72
CA GLU A 386 -3.49 15.84 26.28
C GLU A 386 -3.54 14.63 25.32
N ILE A 387 -3.55 14.90 24.03
CA ILE A 387 -3.59 13.87 22.98
C ILE A 387 -2.23 13.63 22.30
N SER A 388 -1.16 14.22 22.83
CA SER A 388 0.16 14.19 22.21
C SER A 388 1.26 13.78 23.20
N PRO A 389 1.23 12.54 23.73
CA PRO A 389 2.07 12.14 24.87
C PRO A 389 3.57 12.04 24.55
N LEU A 390 3.96 12.04 23.26
CA LEU A 390 5.34 11.89 22.80
C LEU A 390 5.90 13.14 22.11
N ALA A 391 5.06 14.19 21.98
CA ALA A 391 5.42 15.43 21.32
C ALA A 391 5.85 16.52 22.32
N LYS A 392 6.82 17.33 21.90
CA LYS A 392 7.31 18.46 22.69
C LYS A 392 6.25 19.55 22.78
N LYS A 393 6.08 20.16 23.97
CA LYS A 393 5.21 21.31 24.16
C LYS A 393 5.69 22.49 23.34
N ASN A 394 4.75 23.27 22.83
CA ASN A 394 5.08 24.54 22.20
C ASN A 394 5.54 25.56 23.28
N ASP A 395 6.61 26.30 22.97
CA ASP A 395 7.21 27.25 23.91
C ASP A 395 6.32 28.49 24.16
N GLU A 396 5.51 28.90 23.19
CA GLU A 396 4.65 30.10 23.28
C GLU A 396 3.32 29.78 23.98
N ASP A 397 2.75 28.59 23.69
CA ASP A 397 1.52 28.14 24.35
C ASP A 397 1.60 26.66 24.71
N PRO A 398 1.91 26.32 25.96
CA PRO A 398 2.11 24.94 26.42
C PRO A 398 0.85 24.08 26.46
N ARG A 399 -0.34 24.63 26.14
CA ARG A 399 -1.55 23.83 25.92
C ARG A 399 -1.45 23.00 24.68
N PHE A 400 -0.58 23.38 23.74
CA PHE A 400 -0.37 22.73 22.45
C PHE A 400 1.05 22.17 22.33
N THR A 401 1.25 21.35 21.31
CA THR A 401 2.53 20.73 21.01
C THR A 401 3.02 21.12 19.62
N ASP A 402 4.32 20.99 19.40
CA ASP A 402 4.96 21.12 18.08
C ASP A 402 4.72 19.83 17.26
N ARG A 403 3.46 19.56 16.95
CA ARG A 403 2.97 18.40 16.22
C ARG A 403 2.11 18.83 15.05
N PHE A 404 2.21 18.10 13.96
CA PHE A 404 1.25 18.20 12.85
C PHE A 404 0.73 16.85 12.41
N GLU A 405 -0.43 16.86 11.81
CA GLU A 405 -0.95 15.80 10.97
C GLU A 405 -1.21 16.35 9.56
N LEU A 406 -0.98 15.50 8.54
CA LEU A 406 -1.26 15.83 7.16
C LEU A 406 -2.61 15.24 6.75
N PHE A 407 -3.51 16.10 6.29
CA PHE A 407 -4.80 15.70 5.74
C PHE A 407 -4.86 15.93 4.23
N ILE A 408 -5.34 14.92 3.51
CA ILE A 408 -5.62 14.97 2.07
C ILE A 408 -6.93 14.22 1.83
N VAL A 409 -7.88 14.87 1.14
CA VAL A 409 -9.21 14.33 0.85
C VAL A 409 -9.90 13.76 2.11
N GLY A 410 -9.90 14.57 3.18
CA GLY A 410 -10.55 14.25 4.45
C GLY A 410 -9.98 13.04 5.18
N ARG A 411 -8.69 12.76 5.01
CA ARG A 411 -7.99 11.64 5.67
C ARG A 411 -6.60 12.01 6.11
N GLU A 412 -6.23 11.57 7.31
CA GLU A 412 -4.86 11.63 7.80
C GLU A 412 -3.94 10.73 6.95
N HIS A 413 -2.83 11.29 6.48
CA HIS A 413 -1.78 10.59 5.73
C HIS A 413 -0.45 10.52 6.46
N ALA A 414 -0.18 11.50 7.33
CA ALA A 414 1.05 11.55 8.10
C ALA A 414 0.82 12.20 9.46
N ASN A 415 1.64 11.80 10.43
CA ASN A 415 1.72 12.37 11.77
C ASN A 415 3.18 12.60 12.11
N ALA A 416 3.50 13.79 12.63
CA ALA A 416 4.87 14.20 12.90
C ALA A 416 4.94 15.23 13.99
N PHE A 417 6.05 15.27 14.71
CA PHE A 417 6.28 16.25 15.75
C PHE A 417 7.76 16.49 16.04
N THR A 418 8.05 17.58 16.71
CA THR A 418 9.29 17.72 17.46
C THR A 418 9.20 16.78 18.65
N GLU A 419 10.15 15.87 18.76
CA GLU A 419 10.12 14.79 19.73
C GLU A 419 10.32 15.31 21.15
N LEU A 420 9.51 14.80 22.08
CA LEU A 420 9.73 15.04 23.49
C LEU A 420 11.02 14.34 23.94
N ASN A 421 12.04 15.12 24.27
CA ASN A 421 13.36 14.65 24.67
C ASN A 421 13.71 14.93 26.13
N ASP A 422 12.77 15.50 26.90
CA ASP A 422 12.89 15.67 28.35
C ASP A 422 12.40 14.39 29.05
N PRO A 423 13.28 13.62 29.72
CA PRO A 423 12.90 12.37 30.36
C PRO A 423 11.93 12.57 31.52
N ILE A 424 11.96 13.75 32.20
CA ILE A 424 11.07 14.05 33.32
C ILE A 424 9.66 14.32 32.81
N ASP A 425 9.50 15.20 31.82
CA ASP A 425 8.19 15.45 31.16
C ASP A 425 7.65 14.16 30.52
N GLN A 426 8.50 13.36 29.87
CA GLN A 426 8.07 12.09 29.26
C GLN A 426 7.52 11.12 30.30
N ARG A 427 8.15 11.00 31.46
CA ARG A 427 7.65 10.16 32.56
C ARG A 427 6.28 10.65 33.05
N GLU A 428 6.14 11.94 33.27
CA GLU A 428 4.85 12.55 33.69
C GLU A 428 3.73 12.28 32.66
N ARG A 429 4.05 12.33 31.35
CA ARG A 429 3.11 12.03 30.28
C ARG A 429 2.68 10.57 30.30
N PHE A 430 3.62 9.64 30.49
CA PHE A 430 3.28 8.21 30.61
C PHE A 430 2.47 7.92 31.87
N GLU A 431 2.75 8.57 32.99
CA GLU A 431 1.96 8.45 34.21
C GLU A 431 0.52 8.98 34.02
N ALA A 432 0.33 10.06 33.26
CA ALA A 432 -1.00 10.55 32.88
C ALA A 432 -1.75 9.51 32.01
N GLN A 433 -1.08 8.91 31.04
CA GLN A 433 -1.64 7.84 30.20
C GLN A 433 -2.02 6.59 31.02
N LEU A 434 -1.24 6.21 32.02
CA LEU A 434 -1.59 5.11 32.92
C LEU A 434 -2.89 5.38 33.69
N LYS A 435 -3.11 6.61 34.13
CA LYS A 435 -4.37 7.00 34.80
C LYS A 435 -5.57 6.90 33.88
N GLU A 436 -5.40 7.30 32.61
CA GLU A 436 -6.45 7.10 31.59
C GLU A 436 -6.75 5.62 31.37
N ARG A 437 -5.72 4.78 31.35
CA ARG A 437 -5.86 3.32 31.23
C ARG A 437 -6.62 2.70 32.40
N GLU A 438 -6.34 3.14 33.63
CA GLU A 438 -7.09 2.72 34.82
C GLU A 438 -8.57 3.14 34.76
N GLN A 439 -8.89 4.21 34.04
CA GLN A 439 -10.24 4.69 33.81
C GLN A 439 -10.96 3.99 32.64
N GLY A 440 -10.29 2.99 32.01
CA GLY A 440 -10.87 2.16 30.97
C GLY A 440 -10.44 2.49 29.54
N ASN A 441 -9.45 3.34 29.35
CA ASN A 441 -8.84 3.59 28.03
C ASN A 441 -7.77 2.54 27.74
N ASP A 442 -8.15 1.39 27.20
CA ASP A 442 -7.24 0.27 26.87
C ASP A 442 -6.20 0.62 25.80
N GLU A 443 -6.37 1.71 25.07
CA GLU A 443 -5.49 2.18 24.01
C GLU A 443 -4.41 3.14 24.50
N ALA A 444 -4.53 3.64 25.76
CA ALA A 444 -3.54 4.53 26.35
C ALA A 444 -2.17 3.83 26.51
N HIS A 445 -1.10 4.63 26.44
CA HIS A 445 0.28 4.13 26.52
C HIS A 445 0.56 3.41 27.84
N GLN A 446 1.45 2.42 27.76
CA GLN A 446 2.04 1.77 28.94
C GLN A 446 3.33 2.49 29.35
N MET A 447 3.75 2.30 30.60
CA MET A 447 5.06 2.76 31.05
C MET A 447 6.16 1.92 30.39
N ASP A 448 7.14 2.59 29.80
CA ASP A 448 8.37 2.01 29.26
C ASP A 448 9.57 2.64 29.98
N ASP A 449 9.96 2.02 31.10
CA ASP A 449 11.05 2.53 31.93
C ASP A 449 12.40 2.47 31.20
N ASP A 450 12.64 1.50 30.33
CA ASP A 450 13.84 1.42 29.50
C ASP A 450 13.92 2.59 28.50
N PHE A 451 12.79 3.01 27.94
CA PHE A 451 12.75 4.17 27.06
C PHE A 451 13.04 5.47 27.84
N ILE A 452 12.49 5.61 29.05
CA ILE A 452 12.81 6.76 29.92
C ILE A 452 14.30 6.78 30.26
N GLU A 453 14.88 5.64 30.64
CA GLU A 453 16.33 5.52 30.89
C GLU A 453 17.14 5.90 29.64
N ALA A 454 16.73 5.45 28.46
CA ALA A 454 17.39 5.85 27.22
C ALA A 454 17.39 7.39 27.03
N LEU A 455 16.26 8.08 27.30
CA LEU A 455 16.20 9.54 27.24
C LEU A 455 17.11 10.22 28.27
N GLU A 456 17.33 9.60 29.43
CA GLU A 456 18.25 10.13 30.48
C GLU A 456 19.71 10.13 30.02
N TYR A 457 20.10 9.27 29.05
CA TYR A 457 21.40 9.35 28.38
C TYR A 457 21.52 10.50 27.39
N GLY A 458 20.42 11.15 27.05
CA GLY A 458 20.35 12.31 26.19
C GLY A 458 19.94 12.00 24.74
N MET A 459 18.74 12.38 24.38
CA MET A 459 18.31 12.43 23.00
C MET A 459 18.47 13.86 22.46
N PRO A 460 19.18 14.07 21.33
CA PRO A 460 19.27 15.40 20.74
C PRO A 460 17.88 15.91 20.34
N PRO A 461 17.69 17.23 20.13
CA PRO A 461 16.50 17.73 19.46
C PRO A 461 16.26 16.97 18.19
N THR A 462 15.04 16.45 18.00
CA THR A 462 14.75 15.47 16.93
C THR A 462 13.37 15.76 16.36
N GLY A 463 13.26 15.73 15.02
CA GLY A 463 11.98 15.70 14.32
C GLY A 463 11.67 14.25 13.90
N GLY A 464 10.42 13.82 14.11
CA GLY A 464 9.95 12.48 13.71
C GLY A 464 8.72 12.55 12.83
N LEU A 465 8.55 11.53 11.98
CA LEU A 465 7.47 11.41 11.00
C LEU A 465 7.01 9.96 10.87
N GLY A 466 5.70 9.76 10.89
CA GLY A 466 5.06 8.52 10.46
C GLY A 466 4.16 8.76 9.24
N ILE A 467 4.30 7.94 8.20
CA ILE A 467 3.42 7.96 7.02
C ILE A 467 2.81 6.57 6.83
N GLY A 468 1.49 6.51 6.71
CA GLY A 468 0.78 5.29 6.31
C GLY A 468 1.03 4.98 4.83
N ILE A 469 1.85 3.98 4.53
CA ILE A 469 2.18 3.60 3.15
C ILE A 469 0.93 3.17 2.39
N ASP A 470 0.05 2.39 3.01
CA ASP A 470 -1.18 1.92 2.36
C ASP A 470 -2.08 3.09 1.97
N ARG A 471 -2.24 4.09 2.83
CA ARG A 471 -3.01 5.31 2.53
C ARG A 471 -2.38 6.14 1.41
N LEU A 472 -1.06 6.29 1.41
CA LEU A 472 -0.34 6.96 0.34
C LEU A 472 -0.53 6.24 -1.01
N VAL A 473 -0.44 4.92 -1.02
CA VAL A 473 -0.69 4.12 -2.22
C VAL A 473 -2.14 4.25 -2.69
N MET A 474 -3.12 4.22 -1.76
CA MET A 474 -4.53 4.47 -2.10
C MET A 474 -4.70 5.82 -2.80
N LEU A 475 -4.10 6.87 -2.26
CA LEU A 475 -4.15 8.21 -2.83
C LEU A 475 -3.56 8.25 -4.25
N LEU A 476 -2.36 7.74 -4.43
CA LEU A 476 -1.62 7.80 -5.70
C LEU A 476 -2.12 6.81 -6.77
N THR A 477 -2.93 5.82 -6.39
CA THR A 477 -3.54 4.85 -7.32
C THR A 477 -5.04 5.02 -7.49
N ASN A 478 -5.63 6.07 -6.92
CA ASN A 478 -7.07 6.29 -6.90
C ASN A 478 -7.86 5.09 -6.39
N SER A 479 -7.39 4.45 -5.32
CA SER A 479 -8.02 3.28 -4.72
C SER A 479 -8.87 3.67 -3.53
N ALA A 480 -10.16 3.33 -3.56
CA ALA A 480 -11.12 3.74 -2.52
C ALA A 480 -10.99 2.94 -1.21
N SER A 481 -10.49 1.70 -1.29
CA SER A 481 -10.37 0.80 -0.15
C SER A 481 -8.92 0.35 0.07
N ILE A 482 -8.53 0.22 1.34
CA ILE A 482 -7.22 -0.34 1.71
C ILE A 482 -7.05 -1.78 1.16
N ARG A 483 -8.15 -2.52 1.00
CA ARG A 483 -8.13 -3.88 0.42
C ARG A 483 -7.71 -3.90 -1.05
N ASP A 484 -7.89 -2.79 -1.77
CA ASP A 484 -7.47 -2.67 -3.17
C ASP A 484 -5.95 -2.57 -3.31
N VAL A 485 -5.26 -2.09 -2.27
CA VAL A 485 -3.80 -1.88 -2.26
C VAL A 485 -3.03 -2.91 -1.42
N LEU A 486 -3.73 -3.83 -0.76
CA LEU A 486 -3.17 -4.99 -0.07
C LEU A 486 -3.33 -6.24 -0.93
N LEU A 487 -2.24 -6.96 -1.17
CA LEU A 487 -2.29 -8.21 -1.96
C LEU A 487 -3.23 -9.24 -1.31
N PHE A 488 -3.10 -9.44 -0.01
CA PHE A 488 -3.90 -10.40 0.77
C PHE A 488 -4.45 -9.71 2.02
N PRO A 489 -5.55 -8.95 1.90
CA PRO A 489 -6.19 -8.30 3.05
C PRO A 489 -6.79 -9.34 4.00
N THR A 490 -6.88 -8.99 5.27
CA THR A 490 -7.57 -9.83 6.26
C THR A 490 -9.06 -9.89 5.94
N MET A 491 -9.59 -11.10 5.81
CA MET A 491 -10.98 -11.35 5.49
C MET A 491 -11.62 -12.24 6.57
N LYS A 492 -12.89 -11.99 6.88
CA LYS A 492 -13.67 -12.91 7.73
C LYS A 492 -13.75 -14.30 7.10
N HIS A 493 -13.76 -15.36 7.92
CA HIS A 493 -14.04 -16.69 7.40
C HIS A 493 -15.41 -16.72 6.70
N ARG A 494 -15.53 -17.50 5.63
CA ARG A 494 -16.85 -17.85 5.07
C ARG A 494 -17.44 -18.91 5.97
N ASP A 495 -18.64 -18.69 6.46
CA ASP A 495 -19.45 -19.68 7.17
C ASP A 495 -19.83 -20.81 6.21
#